data_881fffe2ea354c93e25304ffd3d3e889
#
_entry.id   881fffe2ea354c93e25304ffd3d3e889
#
_cell.length_a   1.000
_cell.length_b   1.000
_cell.length_c   1.000
_cell.angle_alpha   90.00
_cell.angle_beta   90.00
_cell.angle_gamma   90.00
#
_symmetry.space_group_name_H-M   'P 1'
#
loop_
_entity.id
_entity.type
_entity.pdbx_description
1 polymer ?
#
loop_
_entity_poly.entity_id
_entity_poly.type
_entity_poly.pdbx_seq_one_letter_code
_entity_poly.pdbx_strand_id
1 'polypeptide(L)'
;MKLQDIIGKCSNLNIYEQRCMNNDFCELVFYNRDKKEWDRILIDILGMARKPDGVTPTEDDLNLTKATGGIRINQTLFEKEFNNGTIIAKFWPWDDNTHITLRMAMLPVGFQRDLR
;
A
#
# COMPACT_ATOMS: atom_id res chain seq x y z
N MET A 1 -1.07 -9.56 -11.97
CA MET A 1 -1.83 -8.52 -11.22
C MET A 1 -1.23 -7.16 -11.54
N LYS A 2 -2.06 -6.19 -11.85
CA LYS A 2 -1.65 -4.81 -12.11
C LYS A 2 -2.24 -3.90 -11.04
N LEU A 3 -1.61 -2.75 -10.80
CA LEU A 3 -2.13 -1.78 -9.84
C LEU A 3 -3.53 -1.31 -10.22
N GLN A 4 -3.78 -1.11 -11.52
CA GLN A 4 -5.09 -0.71 -12.02
C GLN A 4 -6.18 -1.74 -11.70
N ASP A 5 -5.84 -3.03 -11.65
CA ASP A 5 -6.81 -4.08 -11.31
C ASP A 5 -7.28 -3.93 -9.86
N ILE A 6 -6.36 -3.56 -8.97
CA ILE A 6 -6.70 -3.33 -7.56
C ILE A 6 -7.62 -2.12 -7.43
N ILE A 7 -7.27 -1.03 -8.11
CA ILE A 7 -8.09 0.20 -8.07
C ILE A 7 -9.47 -0.06 -8.66
N GLY A 8 -9.56 -0.89 -9.69
CA GLY A 8 -10.85 -1.27 -10.27
C GLY A 8 -11.77 -1.96 -9.27
N LYS A 9 -11.20 -2.74 -8.35
CA LYS A 9 -11.98 -3.39 -7.29
C LYS A 9 -12.44 -2.42 -6.20
N CYS A 10 -11.86 -1.23 -6.16
CA CYS A 10 -12.21 -0.17 -5.22
C CYS A 10 -13.15 0.87 -5.85
N SER A 11 -13.71 0.59 -7.03
CA SER A 11 -14.46 1.58 -7.81
C SER A 11 -15.73 2.08 -7.11
N ASN A 12 -16.27 1.33 -6.15
CA ASN A 12 -17.45 1.74 -5.38
C ASN A 12 -17.10 2.60 -4.17
N LEU A 13 -15.82 2.79 -3.89
CA LEU A 13 -15.37 3.56 -2.74
C LEU A 13 -15.05 4.99 -3.16
N ASN A 14 -15.25 5.92 -2.23
CA ASN A 14 -14.99 7.33 -2.48
C ASN A 14 -13.50 7.63 -2.41
N ILE A 15 -13.01 8.35 -3.40
CA ILE A 15 -11.63 8.84 -3.43
C ILE A 15 -11.69 10.36 -3.25
N TYR A 16 -10.93 10.87 -2.28
CA TYR A 16 -10.82 12.29 -2.04
C TYR A 16 -9.97 12.97 -3.11
N GLU A 17 -8.83 12.35 -3.46
CA GLU A 17 -7.90 12.90 -4.44
C GLU A 17 -7.11 11.76 -5.07
N GLN A 18 -6.97 11.76 -6.40
CA GLN A 18 -6.06 10.86 -7.10
C GLN A 18 -4.85 11.68 -7.54
N ARG A 19 -3.67 11.34 -7.02
CA ARG A 19 -2.45 12.12 -7.25
C ARG A 19 -1.58 11.57 -8.37
N CYS A 20 -1.56 10.24 -8.52
CA CYS A 20 -0.72 9.58 -9.51
C CYS A 20 -1.32 8.22 -9.85
N MET A 21 -1.22 7.83 -11.11
CA MET A 21 -1.61 6.49 -11.55
C MET A 21 -0.83 6.15 -12.81
N ASN A 22 0.07 5.17 -12.70
CA ASN A 22 0.72 4.57 -13.86
C ASN A 22 0.93 3.08 -13.59
N ASN A 23 1.67 2.41 -14.46
CA ASN A 23 1.85 0.95 -14.33
C ASN A 23 2.63 0.55 -13.09
N ASP A 24 3.50 1.41 -12.60
CA ASP A 24 4.44 1.08 -11.53
C ASP A 24 4.11 1.74 -10.21
N PHE A 25 3.27 2.76 -10.20
CA PHE A 25 3.01 3.54 -9.00
C PHE A 25 1.61 4.11 -9.02
N CYS A 26 0.99 4.10 -7.84
CA CYS A 26 -0.33 4.69 -7.62
C CYS A 26 -0.34 5.42 -6.28
N GLU A 27 -0.88 6.62 -6.28
CA GLU A 27 -1.09 7.36 -5.03
C GLU A 27 -2.45 8.04 -5.08
N LEU A 28 -3.26 7.77 -4.06
CA LEU A 28 -4.56 8.40 -3.89
C LEU A 28 -4.84 8.63 -2.43
N VAL A 29 -5.83 9.47 -2.16
CA VAL A 29 -6.26 9.78 -0.78
C VAL A 29 -7.71 9.37 -0.64
N PHE A 30 -8.04 8.67 0.42
CA PHE A 30 -9.40 8.27 0.73
C PHE A 30 -9.74 8.70 2.17
N TYR A 31 -11.00 8.45 2.56
CA TYR A 31 -11.49 8.90 3.86
C TYR A 31 -11.31 7.82 4.92
N ASN A 32 -10.86 8.23 6.10
CA ASN A 32 -10.68 7.33 7.23
C ASN A 32 -11.94 6.55 7.59
N ARG A 33 -13.12 7.13 7.38
CA ARG A 33 -14.40 6.45 7.63
C ARG A 33 -14.57 5.17 6.79
N ASP A 34 -13.90 5.09 5.63
CA ASP A 34 -13.97 3.96 4.70
C ASP A 34 -12.81 2.99 4.87
N LYS A 35 -11.95 3.19 5.86
CA LYS A 35 -10.72 2.40 6.03
C LYS A 35 -10.99 0.90 6.09
N LYS A 36 -12.05 0.48 6.75
CA LYS A 36 -12.39 -0.95 6.86
C LYS A 36 -12.65 -1.59 5.50
N GLU A 37 -13.31 -0.86 4.59
CA GLU A 37 -13.58 -1.37 3.25
C GLU A 37 -12.31 -1.44 2.41
N TRP A 38 -11.45 -0.43 2.50
CA TRP A 38 -10.15 -0.46 1.82
C TRP A 38 -9.28 -1.59 2.35
N ASP A 39 -9.23 -1.78 3.67
CA ASP A 39 -8.54 -2.90 4.30
C ASP A 39 -9.05 -4.24 3.77
N ARG A 40 -10.36 -4.41 3.75
CA ARG A 40 -10.99 -5.67 3.32
C ARG A 40 -10.58 -6.02 1.88
N ILE A 41 -10.62 -5.05 0.99
CA ILE A 41 -10.27 -5.27 -0.42
C ILE A 41 -8.78 -5.59 -0.56
N LEU A 42 -7.92 -4.86 0.13
CA LEU A 42 -6.48 -5.10 0.05
C LEU A 42 -6.09 -6.43 0.68
N ILE A 43 -6.72 -6.80 1.80
CA ILE A 43 -6.49 -8.11 2.43
C ILE A 43 -6.91 -9.23 1.49
N ASP A 44 -8.05 -9.07 0.81
CA ASP A 44 -8.55 -10.07 -0.12
C ASP A 44 -7.58 -10.30 -1.29
N ILE A 45 -6.93 -9.25 -1.77
CA ILE A 45 -6.03 -9.33 -2.92
C ILE A 45 -4.58 -9.64 -2.50
N LEU A 46 -4.10 -8.97 -1.46
CA LEU A 46 -2.69 -8.97 -1.06
C LEU A 46 -2.39 -9.81 0.18
N GLY A 47 -3.43 -10.25 0.90
CA GLY A 47 -3.28 -10.96 2.16
C GLY A 47 -3.19 -9.99 3.34
N MET A 48 -3.05 -10.55 4.54
CA MET A 48 -2.94 -9.77 5.76
C MET A 48 -1.73 -8.84 5.71
N ALA A 49 -1.86 -7.70 6.37
CA ALA A 49 -0.77 -6.73 6.43
C ALA A 49 0.51 -7.38 6.95
N ARG A 50 1.60 -7.21 6.22
CA ARG A 50 2.92 -7.67 6.68
C ARG A 50 3.39 -6.84 7.88
N LYS A 51 3.06 -5.55 7.91
CA LYS A 51 3.34 -4.66 9.03
C LYS A 51 2.06 -3.90 9.37
N PRO A 52 1.33 -4.34 10.42
CA PRO A 52 0.12 -3.64 10.87
C PRO A 52 0.41 -2.26 11.44
N ASP A 53 -0.63 -1.43 11.51
CA ASP A 53 -0.59 -0.16 12.21
C ASP A 53 -0.19 -0.38 13.69
N GLY A 54 0.69 0.47 14.19
CA GLY A 54 1.16 0.39 15.58
C GLY A 54 2.34 -0.55 15.82
N VAL A 55 2.74 -1.31 14.80
CA VAL A 55 3.87 -2.24 14.90
C VAL A 55 5.13 -1.56 14.35
N THR A 56 6.24 -1.70 15.05
CA THR A 56 7.52 -1.15 14.61
C THR A 56 7.98 -1.83 13.32
N PRO A 57 8.36 -1.07 12.28
CA PRO A 57 8.88 -1.67 11.05
C PRO A 57 10.15 -2.49 11.29
N THR A 58 10.28 -3.60 10.57
CA THR A 58 11.51 -4.37 10.53
C THR A 58 12.48 -3.75 9.52
N GLU A 59 13.71 -4.21 9.54
CA GLU A 59 14.70 -3.78 8.55
C GLU A 59 14.24 -4.14 7.13
N ASP A 60 13.63 -5.31 6.95
CA ASP A 60 13.10 -5.72 5.64
C ASP A 60 11.93 -4.83 5.21
N ASP A 61 11.08 -4.41 6.12
CA ASP A 61 10.00 -3.45 5.84
C ASP A 61 10.58 -2.13 5.33
N LEU A 62 11.66 -1.66 5.95
CA LEU A 62 12.32 -0.42 5.54
C LEU A 62 12.95 -0.54 4.15
N ASN A 63 13.55 -1.69 3.86
CA ASN A 63 14.14 -1.94 2.55
C ASN A 63 13.10 -2.02 1.44
N LEU A 64 11.95 -2.66 1.71
CA LEU A 64 10.85 -2.75 0.75
C LEU A 64 10.29 -1.38 0.37
N THR A 65 10.28 -0.46 1.31
CA THR A 65 9.61 0.83 1.13
C THR A 65 10.55 1.99 0.86
N LYS A 66 11.84 1.73 0.79
CA LYS A 66 12.88 2.75 0.66
C LYS A 66 12.63 3.70 -0.52
N ALA A 67 12.24 3.15 -1.67
CA ALA A 67 12.02 3.94 -2.89
C ALA A 67 10.69 4.68 -2.90
N THR A 68 9.80 4.40 -1.95
CA THR A 68 8.45 4.97 -1.90
C THR A 68 8.18 5.77 -0.62
N GLY A 69 9.23 6.27 0.02
CA GLY A 69 9.10 7.14 1.17
C GLY A 69 9.20 6.48 2.54
N GLY A 70 9.55 5.18 2.57
CA GLY A 70 9.72 4.47 3.84
C GLY A 70 8.41 4.04 4.46
N ILE A 71 8.48 3.56 5.68
CA ILE A 71 7.33 3.07 6.47
C ILE A 71 7.53 3.45 7.93
N ARG A 72 6.47 3.88 8.61
CA ARG A 72 6.49 4.31 10.01
C ARG A 72 5.59 3.44 10.86
N ILE A 73 5.72 3.58 12.18
CA ILE A 73 4.96 2.79 13.15
C ILE A 73 3.44 2.95 12.99
N ASN A 74 2.97 4.15 12.65
CA ASN A 74 1.53 4.43 12.48
C ASN A 74 1.01 4.17 11.07
N GLN A 75 1.77 3.45 10.26
CA GLN A 75 1.41 3.12 8.89
C GLN A 75 1.22 1.61 8.76
N THR A 76 0.45 1.21 7.73
CA THR A 76 0.20 -0.20 7.43
C THR A 76 0.88 -0.56 6.12
N LEU A 77 1.52 -1.72 6.06
CA LEU A 77 2.19 -2.19 4.85
C LEU A 77 1.63 -3.55 4.45
N PHE A 78 1.18 -3.64 3.19
CA PHE A 78 0.82 -4.90 2.53
C PHE A 78 1.87 -5.24 1.50
N GLU A 79 2.04 -6.53 1.26
CA GLU A 79 2.96 -7.02 0.25
C GLU A 79 2.46 -8.35 -0.31
N LYS A 80 2.54 -8.51 -1.63
CA LYS A 80 2.34 -9.82 -2.25
C LYS A 80 3.16 -9.93 -3.52
N GLU A 81 3.80 -11.09 -3.68
CA GLU A 81 4.56 -11.43 -4.87
C GLU A 81 3.65 -12.05 -5.92
N PHE A 82 3.74 -11.56 -7.15
CA PHE A 82 3.02 -12.07 -8.32
C PHE A 82 4.04 -12.42 -9.40
N ASN A 83 3.56 -13.06 -10.47
CA ASN A 83 4.44 -13.46 -11.59
C ASN A 83 5.12 -12.27 -12.24
N ASN A 84 4.47 -11.11 -12.28
CA ASN A 84 4.97 -9.90 -12.94
C ASN A 84 5.68 -8.93 -11.99
N GLY A 85 5.86 -9.30 -10.73
CA GLY A 85 6.53 -8.46 -9.74
C GLY A 85 5.87 -8.51 -8.39
N THR A 86 6.39 -7.73 -7.46
CA THR A 86 5.85 -7.65 -6.10
C THR A 86 5.08 -6.35 -5.94
N ILE A 87 3.83 -6.45 -5.48
CA ILE A 87 3.03 -5.26 -5.16
C ILE A 87 3.17 -4.98 -3.67
N ILE A 88 3.52 -3.72 -3.36
CA ILE A 88 3.43 -3.20 -2.00
C ILE A 88 2.34 -2.13 -1.96
N ALA A 89 1.65 -2.04 -0.82
CA ALA A 89 0.63 -1.02 -0.59
C ALA A 89 0.78 -0.50 0.83
N LYS A 90 0.68 0.82 0.99
CA LYS A 90 0.82 1.46 2.30
C LYS A 90 -0.38 2.35 2.57
N PHE A 91 -0.87 2.31 3.80
CA PHE A 91 -1.77 3.32 4.33
C PHE A 91 -0.97 4.32 5.15
N TRP A 92 -1.12 5.57 4.81
CA TRP A 92 -0.47 6.69 5.49
C TRP A 92 -1.54 7.63 6.05
N PRO A 93 -1.97 7.43 7.31
CA PRO A 93 -2.97 8.32 7.92
C PRO A 93 -2.44 9.75 8.07
N TRP A 94 -3.32 10.71 7.79
CA TRP A 94 -3.01 12.12 8.05
C TRP A 94 -3.28 12.45 9.51
N ASP A 95 -2.72 13.55 9.98
CA ASP A 95 -2.90 14.02 11.36
C ASP A 95 -4.32 14.57 11.62
N ASP A 96 -5.13 14.75 10.60
CA ASP A 96 -6.49 15.28 10.71
C ASP A 96 -7.54 14.26 11.09
N ASN A 97 -7.20 12.98 11.24
CA ASN A 97 -8.10 11.86 11.52
C ASN A 97 -9.22 11.68 10.48
N THR A 98 -9.08 12.28 9.30
CA THR A 98 -10.11 12.27 8.26
C THR A 98 -9.62 11.61 6.96
N HIS A 99 -8.35 11.80 6.62
CA HIS A 99 -7.79 11.37 5.33
C HIS A 99 -6.68 10.34 5.52
N ILE A 100 -6.57 9.43 4.56
CA ILE A 100 -5.50 8.43 4.50
C ILE A 100 -4.97 8.41 3.07
N THR A 101 -3.65 8.49 2.92
CA THR A 101 -3.01 8.27 1.63
C THR A 101 -2.80 6.77 1.43
N LEU A 102 -3.25 6.25 0.29
CA LEU A 102 -2.88 4.93 -0.20
C LEU A 102 -1.78 5.10 -1.23
N ARG A 103 -0.65 4.46 -0.99
CA ARG A 103 0.47 4.48 -1.93
C ARG A 103 0.80 3.04 -2.28
N MET A 104 0.74 2.71 -3.57
CA MET A 104 1.06 1.37 -4.07
C MET A 104 2.18 1.45 -5.08
N ALA A 105 3.03 0.43 -5.10
CA ALA A 105 4.11 0.34 -6.07
C ALA A 105 4.24 -1.09 -6.56
N MET A 106 4.62 -1.23 -7.85
CA MET A 106 5.01 -2.50 -8.45
C MET A 106 6.52 -2.58 -8.46
N LEU A 107 7.07 -3.48 -7.64
CA LEU A 107 8.50 -3.74 -7.63
C LEU A 107 8.82 -4.79 -8.71
N PRO A 108 9.95 -4.66 -9.43
CA PRO A 108 10.25 -5.56 -10.53
C PRO A 108 10.44 -7.00 -10.08
N VAL A 109 10.23 -7.95 -11.01
CA VAL A 109 10.55 -9.36 -10.79
C VAL A 109 12.04 -9.44 -10.45
N GLY A 110 12.36 -10.23 -9.41
CA GLY A 110 13.75 -10.34 -8.97
C GLY A 110 14.21 -9.19 -8.09
N PHE A 111 13.30 -8.33 -7.63
CA PHE A 111 13.64 -7.29 -6.67
C PHE A 111 14.33 -7.93 -5.47
N GLN A 112 15.56 -7.47 -5.19
CA GLN A 112 16.33 -8.01 -4.08
C GLN A 112 16.25 -7.09 -2.87
N ARG A 113 15.97 -7.70 -1.73
CA ARG A 113 15.99 -7.04 -0.44
C ARG A 113 17.37 -7.20 0.17
N ASP A 114 17.77 -6.22 0.95
CA ASP A 114 18.98 -6.34 1.76
C ASP A 114 18.62 -7.09 3.03
N LEU A 115 18.91 -8.37 3.07
CA LEU A 115 18.53 -9.28 4.16
C LEU A 115 19.58 -9.42 5.24
N ARG A 116 20.50 -8.51 5.33
CA ARG A 116 21.55 -8.55 6.34
C ARG A 116 21.06 -8.26 7.73
#